data_7e6758440c5711178e4cbb6824ec688c
#
_entry.id   7e6758440c5711178e4cbb6824ec688c
#
_cell.length_a   1.000
_cell.length_b   1.000
_cell.length_c   1.000
_cell.angle_alpha   90.00
_cell.angle_beta   90.00
_cell.angle_gamma   90.00
#
_symmetry.space_group_name_H-M   'P 1'
#
loop_
_entity.id
_entity.type
_entity.pdbx_description
1 polymer ?
#
loop_
_entity_poly.entity_id
_entity_poly.type
_entity_poly.pdbx_seq_one_letter_code
_entity_poly.pdbx_strand_id
1 'polypeptide(L)'
;MTNKIFILKLKKLLINFFYFFNLKLTKISTHETLVSKANFENKFNYIINARSKNLAKIQKYAALSKSQIFQDIFVLDYLNFPTNGFFVEFGAYDGKYLSNTYLLEKKFNWKGIVAEPAISLQKKLKKNRNCFKEFRCVYSESGKKILFNETDSKELSTIEMFSNKDGHKNERLLGNKYTVETISLNDLLKKFSCPRNFEYLSMDTEGSEFEILKKLNFDYFSPKIITVEHNYNSAMRNNIYKLLTNNKYVRINDLCVAVVDHDRCEP
;
A
#
# COMPACT_ATOMS: atom_id res chain seq x y z
N MET A 1 13.91 40.30 15.95
CA MET A 1 14.87 39.80 14.92
C MET A 1 14.93 38.28 14.79
N THR A 2 14.65 37.53 15.83
CA THR A 2 14.74 36.07 15.89
C THR A 2 13.77 35.29 15.00
N ASN A 3 12.55 35.75 14.82
CA ASN A 3 11.54 35.03 14.02
C ASN A 3 11.82 35.07 12.50
N LYS A 4 12.40 36.11 11.95
CA LYS A 4 12.72 36.21 10.52
C LYS A 4 13.86 35.27 10.09
N ILE A 5 14.84 35.11 10.94
CA ILE A 5 15.99 34.22 10.69
C ILE A 5 15.57 32.75 10.79
N PHE A 6 14.69 32.41 11.73
CA PHE A 6 14.11 31.07 11.85
C PHE A 6 13.28 30.69 10.63
N ILE A 7 12.41 31.60 10.17
CA ILE A 7 11.59 31.38 8.95
C ILE A 7 12.45 31.24 7.71
N LEU A 8 13.55 32.00 7.57
CA LEU A 8 14.48 31.87 6.46
C LEU A 8 15.26 30.54 6.48
N LYS A 9 15.68 30.09 7.65
CA LYS A 9 16.34 28.78 7.81
C LYS A 9 15.36 27.65 7.49
N LEU A 10 14.10 27.73 7.94
CA LEU A 10 13.06 26.75 7.66
C LEU A 10 12.71 26.72 6.15
N LYS A 11 12.61 27.89 5.50
CA LYS A 11 12.42 27.96 4.03
C LYS A 11 13.58 27.35 3.27
N LYS A 12 14.82 27.56 3.68
CA LYS A 12 15.99 26.99 3.03
C LYS A 12 16.06 25.46 3.22
N LEU A 13 15.67 24.98 4.40
CA LEU A 13 15.55 23.55 4.69
C LEU A 13 14.44 22.90 3.85
N LEU A 14 13.29 23.55 3.71
CA LEU A 14 12.18 23.12 2.87
C LEU A 14 12.58 23.10 1.37
N ILE A 15 13.27 24.12 0.87
CA ILE A 15 13.74 24.17 -0.51
C ILE A 15 14.73 23.04 -0.78
N ASN A 16 15.69 22.80 0.11
CA ASN A 16 16.63 21.68 -0.03
C ASN A 16 15.94 20.32 0.05
N PHE A 17 14.90 20.20 0.87
CA PHE A 17 14.06 19.02 0.95
C PHE A 17 13.32 18.78 -0.36
N PHE A 18 12.70 19.80 -0.97
CA PHE A 18 12.06 19.70 -2.27
C PHE A 18 13.03 19.30 -3.39
N TYR A 19 14.24 19.86 -3.41
CA TYR A 19 15.30 19.47 -4.34
C TYR A 19 15.75 18.02 -4.12
N PHE A 20 15.92 17.59 -2.89
CA PHE A 20 16.32 16.23 -2.52
C PHE A 20 15.31 15.18 -2.99
N PHE A 21 14.01 15.49 -2.94
CA PHE A 21 12.94 14.60 -3.38
C PHE A 21 12.52 14.79 -4.86
N ASN A 22 13.23 15.64 -5.60
CA ASN A 22 12.90 15.97 -7.00
C ASN A 22 11.43 16.41 -7.20
N LEU A 23 10.86 17.11 -6.21
CA LEU A 23 9.49 17.60 -6.21
C LEU A 23 9.42 18.98 -6.87
N LYS A 24 8.81 19.06 -8.05
CA LYS A 24 8.46 20.33 -8.68
C LYS A 24 7.15 20.86 -8.08
N LEU A 25 7.18 22.04 -7.49
CA LEU A 25 5.98 22.81 -7.15
C LEU A 25 5.33 23.33 -8.43
N THR A 26 4.29 22.66 -8.90
CA THR A 26 3.44 23.14 -10.00
C THR A 26 2.07 23.54 -9.43
N LYS A 27 1.41 24.53 -10.06
CA LYS A 27 0.00 24.85 -9.77
C LYS A 27 -0.86 23.66 -10.24
N ILE A 28 -1.42 22.91 -9.30
CA ILE A 28 -2.27 21.74 -9.54
C ILE A 28 -3.72 22.12 -9.18
N SER A 29 -4.71 21.44 -9.75
CA SER A 29 -6.13 21.62 -9.41
C SER A 29 -6.38 21.40 -7.92
N THR A 30 -7.43 22.01 -7.36
CA THR A 30 -7.61 22.14 -5.91
C THR A 30 -7.64 20.78 -5.19
N HIS A 31 -8.21 19.73 -5.79
CA HIS A 31 -8.31 18.41 -5.19
C HIS A 31 -6.97 17.66 -5.20
N GLU A 32 -6.31 17.58 -6.37
CA GLU A 32 -4.96 16.97 -6.50
C GLU A 32 -3.94 17.69 -5.62
N THR A 33 -4.09 19.01 -5.43
CA THR A 33 -3.23 19.80 -4.53
C THR A 33 -3.42 19.38 -3.08
N LEU A 34 -4.65 19.12 -2.63
CA LEU A 34 -4.93 18.71 -1.25
C LEU A 34 -4.40 17.29 -0.96
N VAL A 35 -4.63 16.34 -1.86
CA VAL A 35 -4.12 14.96 -1.73
C VAL A 35 -2.59 14.93 -1.78
N SER A 36 -1.99 15.64 -2.73
CA SER A 36 -0.54 15.78 -2.84
C SER A 36 0.08 16.42 -1.61
N LYS A 37 -0.58 17.44 -1.04
CA LYS A 37 -0.15 18.10 0.20
C LYS A 37 -0.24 17.18 1.41
N ALA A 38 -1.33 16.45 1.57
CA ALA A 38 -1.51 15.50 2.67
C ALA A 38 -0.48 14.35 2.60
N ASN A 39 -0.24 13.80 1.41
CA ASN A 39 0.78 12.79 1.20
C ASN A 39 2.19 13.31 1.49
N PHE A 40 2.48 14.55 1.10
CA PHE A 40 3.74 15.20 1.42
C PHE A 40 3.92 15.41 2.93
N GLU A 41 2.90 15.91 3.62
CA GLU A 41 2.92 16.12 5.07
C GLU A 41 3.13 14.79 5.81
N ASN A 42 2.48 13.70 5.40
CA ASN A 42 2.67 12.38 5.97
C ASN A 42 4.11 11.87 5.79
N LYS A 43 4.66 11.98 4.57
CA LYS A 43 6.05 11.60 4.28
C LYS A 43 7.05 12.43 5.06
N PHE A 44 6.82 13.72 5.16
CA PHE A 44 7.66 14.66 5.89
C PHE A 44 7.63 14.38 7.39
N ASN A 45 6.42 14.20 7.95
CA ASN A 45 6.25 13.85 9.37
C ASN A 45 6.90 12.51 9.70
N TYR A 46 6.80 11.52 8.81
CA TYR A 46 7.50 10.24 8.99
C TYR A 46 9.02 10.44 9.13
N ILE A 47 9.63 11.21 8.24
CA ILE A 47 11.10 11.45 8.27
C ILE A 47 11.51 12.25 9.50
N ILE A 48 10.77 13.31 9.84
CA ILE A 48 11.12 14.18 10.98
C ILE A 48 10.94 13.46 12.32
N ASN A 49 9.88 12.67 12.45
CA ASN A 49 9.57 11.95 13.68
C ASN A 49 10.27 10.57 13.76
N ALA A 50 10.94 10.16 12.71
CA ALA A 50 11.72 8.93 12.72
C ALA A 50 12.84 9.01 13.77
N ARG A 51 12.57 8.43 14.94
CA ARG A 51 13.57 8.19 15.99
C ARG A 51 14.46 6.99 15.66
N SER A 52 14.46 6.58 14.40
CA SER A 52 15.10 5.37 13.94
C SER A 52 16.62 5.53 13.90
N LYS A 53 17.32 4.52 14.41
CA LYS A 53 18.76 4.34 14.16
C LYS A 53 19.11 4.24 12.67
N ASN A 54 18.10 4.06 11.82
CA ASN A 54 18.22 3.91 10.37
C ASN A 54 18.02 5.21 9.59
N LEU A 55 17.99 6.38 10.23
CA LEU A 55 17.66 7.66 9.57
C LEU A 55 18.43 7.90 8.26
N ALA A 56 19.72 7.61 8.22
CA ALA A 56 20.54 7.76 7.00
C ALA A 56 20.07 6.82 5.87
N LYS A 57 19.65 5.60 6.19
CA LYS A 57 19.08 4.66 5.22
C LYS A 57 17.71 5.13 4.74
N ILE A 58 16.85 5.60 5.65
CA ILE A 58 15.54 6.18 5.34
C ILE A 58 15.71 7.31 4.32
N GLN A 59 16.57 8.28 4.62
CA GLN A 59 16.85 9.41 3.72
C GLN A 59 17.36 8.95 2.34
N LYS A 60 18.28 7.98 2.32
CA LYS A 60 18.83 7.43 1.07
C LYS A 60 17.76 6.82 0.17
N TYR A 61 16.84 6.06 0.74
CA TYR A 61 15.84 5.29 -0.02
C TYR A 61 14.51 6.01 -0.22
N ALA A 62 14.19 7.02 0.59
CA ALA A 62 12.96 7.80 0.48
C ALA A 62 12.75 8.41 -0.92
N ALA A 63 13.82 8.92 -1.55
CA ALA A 63 13.76 9.47 -2.92
C ALA A 63 13.46 8.41 -4.00
N LEU A 64 13.68 7.13 -3.70
CA LEU A 64 13.45 6.00 -4.61
C LEU A 64 12.08 5.35 -4.41
N SER A 65 11.43 5.61 -3.28
CA SER A 65 10.10 5.10 -2.95
C SER A 65 9.08 5.52 -4.01
N LYS A 66 8.17 4.60 -4.31
CA LYS A 66 7.01 4.83 -5.17
C LYS A 66 5.71 4.81 -4.40
N SER A 67 5.72 4.37 -3.15
CA SER A 67 4.52 4.31 -2.32
C SER A 67 3.95 5.70 -2.03
N GLN A 68 2.64 5.75 -1.79
CA GLN A 68 1.91 7.00 -1.58
C GLN A 68 2.36 7.72 -0.31
N ILE A 69 2.52 7.01 0.79
CA ILE A 69 2.85 7.56 2.12
C ILE A 69 4.03 6.86 2.80
N PHE A 70 4.99 6.31 2.03
CA PHE A 70 6.18 5.63 2.54
C PHE A 70 5.93 4.28 3.23
N GLN A 71 4.90 3.54 2.83
CA GLN A 71 4.66 2.20 3.37
C GLN A 71 5.88 1.27 3.16
N ASP A 72 6.52 1.33 1.99
CA ASP A 72 7.75 0.59 1.68
C ASP A 72 8.93 0.97 2.58
N ILE A 73 9.09 2.27 2.89
CA ILE A 73 10.12 2.77 3.79
C ILE A 73 9.83 2.34 5.23
N PHE A 74 8.56 2.40 5.66
CA PHE A 74 8.15 1.91 6.98
C PHE A 74 8.50 0.42 7.14
N VAL A 75 8.15 -0.42 6.16
CA VAL A 75 8.45 -1.86 6.18
C VAL A 75 9.96 -2.12 6.29
N LEU A 76 10.75 -1.41 5.49
CA LEU A 76 12.21 -1.52 5.52
C LEU A 76 12.77 -1.10 6.87
N ASP A 77 12.32 0.03 7.42
CA ASP A 77 12.82 0.54 8.69
C ASP A 77 12.44 -0.39 9.85
N TYR A 78 11.17 -0.81 9.92
CA TYR A 78 10.66 -1.70 10.96
C TYR A 78 11.43 -3.04 10.98
N LEU A 79 11.72 -3.60 9.82
CA LEU A 79 12.47 -4.85 9.66
C LEU A 79 14.00 -4.66 9.63
N ASN A 80 14.49 -3.44 9.87
CA ASN A 80 15.93 -3.10 9.84
C ASN A 80 16.60 -3.29 8.47
N PHE A 81 15.90 -2.94 7.38
CA PHE A 81 16.40 -2.97 5.99
C PHE A 81 16.90 -4.35 5.52
N PRO A 82 16.13 -5.41 5.64
CA PRO A 82 16.54 -6.74 5.20
C PRO A 82 16.55 -6.84 3.68
N THR A 83 17.39 -7.71 3.16
CA THR A 83 17.35 -8.18 1.77
C THR A 83 16.66 -9.54 1.68
N ASN A 84 16.18 -9.92 0.47
CA ASN A 84 15.60 -11.24 0.18
C ASN A 84 14.31 -11.57 0.95
N GLY A 85 13.52 -10.57 1.34
CA GLY A 85 12.19 -10.78 1.91
C GLY A 85 11.15 -11.22 0.88
N PHE A 86 9.92 -11.47 1.34
CA PHE A 86 8.78 -11.81 0.50
C PHE A 86 7.60 -10.88 0.76
N PHE A 87 7.02 -10.36 -0.31
CA PHE A 87 5.86 -9.47 -0.24
C PHE A 87 4.67 -10.01 -1.04
N VAL A 88 3.48 -9.57 -0.68
CA VAL A 88 2.24 -9.73 -1.46
C VAL A 88 1.58 -8.36 -1.55
N GLU A 89 1.28 -7.89 -2.76
CA GLU A 89 0.61 -6.63 -3.03
C GLU A 89 -0.53 -6.85 -4.01
N PHE A 90 -1.73 -6.43 -3.66
CA PHE A 90 -2.86 -6.40 -4.59
C PHE A 90 -3.56 -5.04 -4.57
N GLY A 91 -4.17 -4.67 -5.72
CA GLY A 91 -4.33 -3.29 -6.13
C GLY A 91 -3.01 -2.72 -6.64
N ALA A 92 -2.24 -3.54 -7.40
CA ALA A 92 -0.86 -3.20 -7.75
C ALA A 92 -0.74 -2.17 -8.90
N TYR A 93 -1.87 -1.74 -9.47
CA TYR A 93 -1.91 -0.77 -10.57
C TYR A 93 -0.97 -1.18 -11.73
N ASP A 94 -0.11 -0.28 -12.20
CA ASP A 94 0.87 -0.58 -13.24
C ASP A 94 2.15 -1.27 -12.70
N GLY A 95 2.17 -1.59 -11.41
CA GLY A 95 3.27 -2.21 -10.69
C GLY A 95 4.41 -1.27 -10.28
N LYS A 96 4.30 0.02 -10.57
CA LYS A 96 5.32 1.02 -10.23
C LYS A 96 4.73 2.26 -9.59
N TYR A 97 3.72 2.87 -10.22
CA TYR A 97 3.06 4.06 -9.70
C TYR A 97 2.32 3.72 -8.42
N LEU A 98 2.53 4.47 -7.35
CA LEU A 98 1.99 4.26 -6.00
C LEU A 98 2.29 2.87 -5.36
N SER A 99 3.11 2.02 -5.99
CA SER A 99 3.39 0.69 -5.48
C SER A 99 4.14 0.71 -4.15
N ASN A 100 3.63 -0.06 -3.20
CA ASN A 100 4.19 -0.25 -1.85
C ASN A 100 5.32 -1.28 -1.81
N THR A 101 5.60 -1.98 -2.92
CA THR A 101 6.59 -3.06 -2.98
C THR A 101 7.63 -2.91 -4.10
N TYR A 102 7.48 -1.90 -4.98
CA TYR A 102 8.41 -1.69 -6.08
C TYR A 102 9.86 -1.49 -5.61
N LEU A 103 10.08 -0.67 -4.58
CA LEU A 103 11.39 -0.43 -3.98
C LEU A 103 11.98 -1.71 -3.40
N LEU A 104 11.16 -2.52 -2.72
CA LEU A 104 11.56 -3.80 -2.10
C LEU A 104 12.10 -4.76 -3.14
N GLU A 105 11.38 -4.92 -4.26
CA GLU A 105 11.84 -5.76 -5.38
C GLU A 105 13.10 -5.22 -6.04
N LYS A 106 13.11 -3.92 -6.41
CA LYS A 106 14.16 -3.35 -7.26
C LYS A 106 15.48 -3.05 -6.54
N LYS A 107 15.45 -2.85 -5.23
CA LYS A 107 16.63 -2.42 -4.46
C LYS A 107 17.04 -3.38 -3.34
N PHE A 108 16.11 -4.21 -2.87
CA PHE A 108 16.37 -5.12 -1.74
C PHE A 108 16.25 -6.60 -2.12
N ASN A 109 16.10 -6.90 -3.42
CA ASN A 109 16.02 -8.27 -3.94
C ASN A 109 14.90 -9.11 -3.31
N TRP A 110 13.80 -8.47 -2.93
CA TRP A 110 12.66 -9.19 -2.40
C TRP A 110 11.92 -9.91 -3.54
N LYS A 111 11.44 -11.10 -3.26
CA LYS A 111 10.51 -11.84 -4.11
C LYS A 111 9.08 -11.51 -3.69
N GLY A 112 8.12 -11.83 -4.53
CA GLY A 112 6.74 -11.64 -4.12
C GLY A 112 5.72 -11.85 -5.21
N ILE A 113 4.49 -11.48 -4.88
CA ILE A 113 3.30 -11.60 -5.72
C ILE A 113 2.69 -10.20 -5.85
N VAL A 114 2.34 -9.82 -7.08
CA VAL A 114 1.51 -8.64 -7.34
C VAL A 114 0.24 -9.09 -8.05
N ALA A 115 -0.92 -8.52 -7.66
CA ALA A 115 -2.19 -8.82 -8.30
C ALA A 115 -2.90 -7.55 -8.76
N GLU A 116 -3.42 -7.57 -10.01
CA GLU A 116 -4.15 -6.47 -10.61
C GLU A 116 -5.11 -6.98 -11.69
N PRO A 117 -6.44 -6.87 -11.49
CA PRO A 117 -7.42 -7.36 -12.46
C PRO A 117 -7.64 -6.42 -13.65
N ALA A 118 -7.29 -5.12 -13.56
CA ALA A 118 -7.54 -4.15 -14.63
C ALA A 118 -6.80 -4.52 -15.92
N ILE A 119 -7.57 -4.82 -16.97
CA ILE A 119 -7.03 -5.31 -18.24
C ILE A 119 -6.06 -4.31 -18.87
N SER A 120 -6.37 -3.01 -18.82
CA SER A 120 -5.54 -1.98 -19.41
C SER A 120 -4.15 -1.85 -18.76
N LEU A 121 -3.99 -2.31 -17.51
CA LEU A 121 -2.76 -2.20 -16.74
C LEU A 121 -1.85 -3.42 -16.88
N GLN A 122 -2.36 -4.57 -17.30
CA GLN A 122 -1.63 -5.84 -17.31
C GLN A 122 -0.32 -5.78 -18.13
N LYS A 123 -0.31 -5.08 -19.27
CA LYS A 123 0.90 -4.94 -20.10
C LYS A 123 1.98 -4.14 -19.39
N LYS A 124 1.60 -3.06 -18.70
CA LYS A 124 2.52 -2.22 -17.91
C LYS A 124 3.04 -2.99 -16.70
N LEU A 125 2.15 -3.68 -15.97
CA LEU A 125 2.51 -4.51 -14.84
C LEU A 125 3.53 -5.59 -15.23
N LYS A 126 3.30 -6.30 -16.34
CA LYS A 126 4.25 -7.29 -16.87
C LYS A 126 5.63 -6.69 -17.16
N LYS A 127 5.68 -5.47 -17.68
CA LYS A 127 6.93 -4.76 -18.01
C LYS A 127 7.67 -4.26 -16.77
N ASN A 128 6.92 -3.75 -15.78
CA ASN A 128 7.51 -3.07 -14.62
C ASN A 128 8.01 -4.02 -13.53
N ARG A 129 7.43 -5.22 -13.43
CA ARG A 129 7.70 -6.17 -12.34
C ARG A 129 8.28 -7.49 -12.83
N ASN A 130 9.22 -8.05 -12.05
CA ASN A 130 9.82 -9.36 -12.30
C ASN A 130 9.23 -10.45 -11.38
N CYS A 131 8.57 -10.06 -10.28
CA CYS A 131 7.91 -10.96 -9.34
C CYS A 131 6.73 -11.74 -9.96
N PHE A 132 6.10 -12.63 -9.23
CA PHE A 132 4.88 -13.33 -9.66
C PHE A 132 3.75 -12.34 -9.90
N LYS A 133 2.92 -12.60 -10.90
CA LYS A 133 1.80 -11.73 -11.30
C LYS A 133 0.50 -12.54 -11.38
N GLU A 134 -0.55 -12.03 -10.76
CA GLU A 134 -1.90 -12.54 -10.84
C GLU A 134 -2.79 -11.49 -11.49
N PHE A 135 -3.64 -11.91 -12.43
CA PHE A 135 -4.55 -11.00 -13.15
C PHE A 135 -6.02 -11.23 -12.81
N ARG A 136 -6.32 -12.25 -12.00
CA ARG A 136 -7.64 -12.40 -11.40
C ARG A 136 -7.81 -11.40 -10.26
N CYS A 137 -9.06 -11.05 -10.01
CA CYS A 137 -9.39 -10.19 -8.89
C CYS A 137 -9.22 -10.94 -7.56
N VAL A 138 -8.37 -10.45 -6.67
CA VAL A 138 -8.29 -11.01 -5.31
C VAL A 138 -9.57 -10.67 -4.58
N TYR A 139 -10.28 -11.70 -4.06
CA TYR A 139 -11.54 -11.52 -3.35
C TYR A 139 -11.75 -12.62 -2.29
N SER A 140 -12.96 -12.67 -1.72
CA SER A 140 -13.29 -13.59 -0.62
C SER A 140 -13.25 -15.08 -0.98
N GLU A 141 -13.49 -15.43 -2.26
CA GLU A 141 -13.56 -16.81 -2.78
C GLU A 141 -12.97 -16.89 -4.18
N SER A 142 -12.41 -18.06 -4.54
CA SER A 142 -11.90 -18.34 -5.88
C SER A 142 -12.99 -18.80 -6.85
N GLY A 143 -12.74 -18.59 -8.15
CA GLY A 143 -13.55 -19.14 -9.24
C GLY A 143 -14.92 -18.49 -9.44
N LYS A 144 -15.19 -17.36 -8.78
CA LYS A 144 -16.40 -16.57 -9.03
C LYS A 144 -16.17 -15.62 -10.19
N LYS A 145 -17.22 -15.36 -10.95
CA LYS A 145 -17.27 -14.28 -11.95
C LYS A 145 -17.97 -13.08 -11.32
N ILE A 146 -17.27 -11.96 -11.25
CA ILE A 146 -17.77 -10.72 -10.66
C ILE A 146 -17.60 -9.56 -11.64
N LEU A 147 -18.44 -8.54 -11.50
CA LEU A 147 -18.34 -7.33 -12.30
C LEU A 147 -17.27 -6.41 -11.70
N PHE A 148 -16.26 -6.06 -12.49
CA PHE A 148 -15.21 -5.13 -12.15
C PHE A 148 -15.45 -3.81 -12.87
N ASN A 149 -15.26 -2.70 -12.19
CA ASN A 149 -15.42 -1.35 -12.69
C ASN A 149 -14.05 -0.71 -12.84
N GLU A 150 -13.54 -0.67 -14.07
CA GLU A 150 -12.28 -0.04 -14.40
C GLU A 150 -12.50 1.42 -14.78
N THR A 151 -12.08 2.35 -13.92
CA THR A 151 -12.25 3.79 -14.10
C THR A 151 -11.17 4.41 -14.99
N ASP A 152 -11.36 5.66 -15.43
CA ASP A 152 -10.31 6.41 -16.14
C ASP A 152 -9.12 6.70 -15.21
N SER A 153 -9.38 7.11 -13.97
CA SER A 153 -8.42 7.15 -12.87
C SER A 153 -8.22 5.73 -12.34
N LYS A 154 -7.34 4.96 -12.99
CA LYS A 154 -7.22 3.49 -12.81
C LYS A 154 -6.99 3.05 -11.37
N GLU A 155 -6.38 3.91 -10.54
CA GLU A 155 -6.18 3.70 -9.11
C GLU A 155 -7.48 3.59 -8.32
N LEU A 156 -8.58 4.15 -8.82
CA LEU A 156 -9.91 4.11 -8.19
C LEU A 156 -10.78 2.94 -8.66
N SER A 157 -10.23 2.05 -9.50
CA SER A 157 -10.95 0.90 -10.03
C SER A 157 -11.24 -0.12 -8.92
N THR A 158 -12.45 -0.68 -8.94
CA THR A 158 -12.90 -1.59 -7.87
C THR A 158 -13.90 -2.63 -8.38
N ILE A 159 -14.26 -3.59 -7.55
CA ILE A 159 -15.39 -4.47 -7.78
C ILE A 159 -16.68 -3.63 -7.75
N GLU A 160 -17.55 -3.80 -8.74
CA GLU A 160 -18.74 -2.93 -8.92
C GLU A 160 -19.61 -2.77 -7.67
N MET A 161 -19.76 -3.81 -6.87
CA MET A 161 -20.53 -3.74 -5.63
C MET A 161 -19.99 -2.76 -4.57
N PHE A 162 -18.74 -2.30 -4.73
CA PHE A 162 -18.10 -1.30 -3.88
C PHE A 162 -18.08 0.09 -4.50
N SER A 163 -18.49 0.26 -5.78
CA SER A 163 -18.38 1.53 -6.54
C SER A 163 -19.06 2.73 -5.88
N ASN A 164 -20.02 2.50 -4.98
CA ASN A 164 -20.80 3.56 -4.33
C ASN A 164 -20.54 3.67 -2.82
N LYS A 165 -19.48 3.03 -2.29
CA LYS A 165 -19.30 2.90 -0.83
C LYS A 165 -18.32 3.91 -0.22
N ASP A 166 -17.71 4.76 -1.03
CA ASP A 166 -16.76 5.79 -0.60
C ASP A 166 -16.96 7.13 -1.33
N GLY A 167 -16.02 8.06 -1.16
CA GLY A 167 -16.06 9.40 -1.76
C GLY A 167 -15.84 9.44 -3.28
N HIS A 168 -15.43 8.32 -3.92
CA HIS A 168 -15.08 8.24 -5.35
C HIS A 168 -16.23 7.76 -6.25
N LYS A 169 -17.46 7.85 -5.75
CA LYS A 169 -18.66 7.42 -6.49
C LYS A 169 -18.76 8.07 -7.88
N ASN A 170 -18.47 9.35 -8.00
CA ASN A 170 -18.64 10.09 -9.24
C ASN A 170 -17.64 9.66 -10.31
N GLU A 171 -16.40 9.42 -9.93
CA GLU A 171 -15.33 8.93 -10.82
C GLU A 171 -15.63 7.54 -11.35
N ARG A 172 -16.39 6.73 -10.60
CA ARG A 172 -16.77 5.36 -10.94
C ARG A 172 -18.03 5.24 -11.79
N LEU A 173 -18.83 6.31 -11.93
CA LEU A 173 -20.07 6.28 -12.72
C LEU A 173 -19.81 5.95 -14.20
N LEU A 174 -18.73 6.46 -14.77
CA LEU A 174 -18.38 6.32 -16.19
C LEU A 174 -17.34 5.21 -16.44
N GLY A 175 -17.02 4.41 -15.42
CA GLY A 175 -16.03 3.34 -15.55
C GLY A 175 -16.48 2.25 -16.52
N ASN A 176 -15.50 1.60 -17.14
CA ASN A 176 -15.72 0.46 -18.03
C ASN A 176 -15.95 -0.81 -17.21
N LYS A 177 -17.13 -1.41 -17.31
CA LYS A 177 -17.54 -2.57 -16.53
C LYS A 177 -17.42 -3.84 -17.34
N TYR A 178 -16.68 -4.82 -16.79
CA TYR A 178 -16.53 -6.14 -17.38
C TYR A 178 -16.38 -7.23 -16.32
N THR A 179 -16.60 -8.46 -16.72
CA THR A 179 -16.50 -9.61 -15.83
C THR A 179 -15.06 -10.05 -15.66
N VAL A 180 -14.64 -10.25 -14.40
CA VAL A 180 -13.36 -10.84 -14.03
C VAL A 180 -13.57 -12.11 -13.18
N GLU A 181 -12.63 -13.05 -13.27
CA GLU A 181 -12.57 -14.20 -12.37
C GLU A 181 -11.90 -13.81 -11.06
N THR A 182 -12.34 -14.41 -9.95
CA THR A 182 -11.76 -14.18 -8.63
C THR A 182 -10.77 -15.26 -8.22
N ILE A 183 -9.86 -14.88 -7.31
CA ILE A 183 -9.01 -15.78 -6.56
C ILE A 183 -9.02 -15.36 -5.09
N SER A 184 -9.18 -16.34 -4.17
CA SER A 184 -9.05 -16.05 -2.75
C SER A 184 -7.59 -15.76 -2.37
N LEU A 185 -7.38 -14.97 -1.31
CA LEU A 185 -6.02 -14.69 -0.83
C LEU A 185 -5.29 -16.01 -0.46
N ASN A 186 -5.97 -16.95 0.20
CA ASN A 186 -5.36 -18.25 0.53
C ASN A 186 -4.91 -19.03 -0.72
N ASP A 187 -5.72 -19.05 -1.77
CA ASP A 187 -5.38 -19.77 -2.99
C ASP A 187 -4.30 -19.05 -3.80
N LEU A 188 -4.28 -17.72 -3.77
CA LEU A 188 -3.20 -16.91 -4.33
C LEU A 188 -1.86 -17.26 -3.67
N LEU A 189 -1.82 -17.27 -2.35
CA LEU A 189 -0.62 -17.57 -1.57
C LEU A 189 -0.13 -19.00 -1.84
N LYS A 190 -1.04 -19.98 -1.87
CA LYS A 190 -0.73 -21.38 -2.21
C LYS A 190 -0.23 -21.55 -3.64
N LYS A 191 -0.90 -20.91 -4.61
CA LYS A 191 -0.55 -20.98 -6.05
C LYS A 191 0.91 -20.61 -6.30
N PHE A 192 1.41 -19.60 -5.61
CA PHE A 192 2.78 -19.11 -5.80
C PHE A 192 3.74 -19.57 -4.71
N SER A 193 3.37 -20.58 -3.93
CA SER A 193 4.21 -21.16 -2.87
C SER A 193 4.75 -20.08 -1.92
N CYS A 194 3.87 -19.15 -1.53
CA CYS A 194 4.22 -18.09 -0.56
C CYS A 194 4.70 -18.72 0.74
N PRO A 195 5.80 -18.25 1.35
CA PRO A 195 6.22 -18.68 2.68
C PRO A 195 5.10 -18.49 3.70
N ARG A 196 4.97 -19.40 4.67
CA ARG A 196 3.95 -19.27 5.73
C ARG A 196 4.13 -17.96 6.51
N ASN A 197 5.36 -17.66 6.88
CA ASN A 197 5.76 -16.42 7.55
C ASN A 197 6.48 -15.54 6.52
N PHE A 198 5.77 -14.62 5.91
CA PHE A 198 6.33 -13.68 4.96
C PHE A 198 6.34 -12.26 5.52
N GLU A 199 7.16 -11.39 4.93
CA GLU A 199 7.46 -10.10 5.55
C GLU A 199 6.33 -9.10 5.40
N TYR A 200 5.66 -9.03 4.22
CA TYR A 200 4.78 -7.91 3.95
C TYR A 200 3.57 -8.27 3.11
N LEU A 201 2.38 -7.88 3.60
CA LEU A 201 1.11 -7.89 2.88
C LEU A 201 0.61 -6.45 2.70
N SER A 202 0.44 -6.01 1.46
CA SER A 202 -0.12 -4.71 1.09
C SER A 202 -1.46 -4.88 0.40
N MET A 203 -2.50 -4.23 0.92
CA MET A 203 -3.87 -4.34 0.45
C MET A 203 -4.44 -2.95 0.15
N ASP A 204 -4.79 -2.75 -1.13
CA ASP A 204 -5.40 -1.53 -1.64
C ASP A 204 -6.31 -1.90 -2.81
N THR A 205 -7.58 -2.20 -2.51
CA THR A 205 -8.56 -2.73 -3.47
C THR A 205 -9.81 -1.89 -3.59
N GLU A 206 -9.76 -0.70 -2.99
CA GLU A 206 -10.83 0.28 -3.10
C GLU A 206 -12.19 -0.24 -2.57
N GLY A 207 -12.15 -0.88 -1.38
CA GLY A 207 -13.32 -1.22 -0.58
C GLY A 207 -13.56 -2.70 -0.29
N SER A 208 -12.79 -3.62 -0.85
CA SER A 208 -12.97 -5.06 -0.60
C SER A 208 -12.02 -5.66 0.46
N GLU A 209 -11.15 -4.86 1.07
CA GLU A 209 -10.06 -5.28 1.95
C GLU A 209 -10.54 -6.14 3.11
N PHE A 210 -11.60 -5.70 3.81
CA PHE A 210 -12.13 -6.47 4.94
C PHE A 210 -12.70 -7.83 4.50
N GLU A 211 -13.40 -7.87 3.35
CA GLU A 211 -13.99 -9.11 2.82
C GLU A 211 -12.91 -10.14 2.44
N ILE A 212 -11.77 -9.67 1.96
CA ILE A 212 -10.59 -10.50 1.64
C ILE A 212 -9.91 -10.96 2.93
N LEU A 213 -9.59 -10.01 3.81
CA LEU A 213 -8.76 -10.26 4.99
C LEU A 213 -9.44 -11.20 5.99
N LYS A 214 -10.76 -11.09 6.17
CA LYS A 214 -11.52 -11.98 7.07
C LYS A 214 -11.51 -13.46 6.63
N LYS A 215 -11.11 -13.74 5.39
CA LYS A 215 -10.99 -15.09 4.86
C LYS A 215 -9.56 -15.62 4.88
N LEU A 216 -8.58 -14.82 5.24
CA LEU A 216 -7.20 -15.27 5.40
C LEU A 216 -7.12 -16.29 6.53
N ASN A 217 -6.46 -17.41 6.24
CA ASN A 217 -6.15 -18.41 7.27
C ASN A 217 -4.89 -17.96 8.04
N PHE A 218 -5.08 -17.20 9.10
CA PHE A 218 -4.01 -16.67 9.94
C PHE A 218 -3.25 -17.76 10.72
N ASP A 219 -3.83 -18.94 10.93
CA ASP A 219 -3.13 -20.09 11.55
C ASP A 219 -2.09 -20.70 10.61
N TYR A 220 -2.26 -20.48 9.31
CA TYR A 220 -1.35 -21.02 8.29
C TYR A 220 -0.44 -19.95 7.69
N PHE A 221 -0.96 -18.76 7.40
CA PHE A 221 -0.21 -17.65 6.84
C PHE A 221 -0.11 -16.50 7.84
N SER A 222 1.11 -16.11 8.18
CA SER A 222 1.39 -15.04 9.13
C SER A 222 2.32 -14.00 8.52
N PRO A 223 1.80 -13.01 7.78
CA PRO A 223 2.62 -11.86 7.34
C PRO A 223 3.09 -11.06 8.55
N LYS A 224 4.36 -10.64 8.56
CA LYS A 224 4.91 -9.87 9.68
C LYS A 224 4.33 -8.46 9.76
N ILE A 225 4.08 -7.86 8.59
CA ILE A 225 3.52 -6.50 8.46
C ILE A 225 2.35 -6.56 7.47
N ILE A 226 1.25 -5.91 7.83
CA ILE A 226 0.08 -5.73 6.96
C ILE A 226 -0.21 -4.24 6.86
N THR A 227 -0.29 -3.72 5.64
CA THR A 227 -0.87 -2.41 5.37
C THR A 227 -2.19 -2.58 4.65
N VAL A 228 -3.22 -1.89 5.13
CA VAL A 228 -4.57 -1.99 4.58
C VAL A 228 -5.13 -0.60 4.39
N GLU A 229 -5.58 -0.28 3.17
CA GLU A 229 -6.34 0.91 2.94
C GLU A 229 -7.77 0.76 3.49
N HIS A 230 -8.36 1.83 3.96
CA HIS A 230 -9.73 1.82 4.50
C HIS A 230 -10.59 2.98 3.99
N ASN A 231 -10.13 3.75 3.02
CA ASN A 231 -10.84 4.85 2.35
C ASN A 231 -11.59 5.78 3.31
N TYR A 232 -10.98 6.12 4.46
CA TYR A 232 -11.59 6.90 5.55
C TYR A 232 -12.92 6.33 6.09
N ASN A 233 -13.28 5.10 5.74
CA ASN A 233 -14.47 4.41 6.25
C ASN A 233 -14.23 3.91 7.68
N SER A 234 -14.79 4.62 8.66
CA SER A 234 -14.58 4.30 10.08
C SER A 234 -15.11 2.92 10.48
N ALA A 235 -16.21 2.46 9.88
CA ALA A 235 -16.76 1.14 10.16
C ALA A 235 -15.84 0.02 9.64
N MET A 236 -15.35 0.15 8.41
CA MET A 236 -14.38 -0.79 7.82
C MET A 236 -13.08 -0.81 8.63
N ARG A 237 -12.54 0.37 8.96
CA ARG A 237 -11.34 0.52 9.79
C ARG A 237 -11.48 -0.21 11.13
N ASN A 238 -12.62 -0.06 11.82
CA ASN A 238 -12.87 -0.73 13.10
C ASN A 238 -13.00 -2.25 12.94
N ASN A 239 -13.62 -2.74 11.87
CA ASN A 239 -13.73 -4.16 11.59
C ASN A 239 -12.36 -4.79 11.29
N ILE A 240 -11.52 -4.14 10.47
CA ILE A 240 -10.15 -4.55 10.19
C ILE A 240 -9.33 -4.56 11.48
N TYR A 241 -9.42 -3.51 12.30
CA TYR A 241 -8.73 -3.42 13.59
C TYR A 241 -9.08 -4.59 14.50
N LYS A 242 -10.39 -4.87 14.71
CA LYS A 242 -10.83 -5.99 15.54
C LYS A 242 -10.35 -7.33 14.99
N LEU A 243 -10.45 -7.54 13.67
CA LEU A 243 -10.01 -8.77 13.04
C LEU A 243 -8.52 -9.02 13.28
N LEU A 244 -7.69 -8.01 13.03
CA LEU A 244 -6.23 -8.12 13.16
C LEU A 244 -5.80 -8.27 14.62
N THR A 245 -6.41 -7.52 15.55
CA THR A 245 -6.13 -7.66 16.98
C THR A 245 -6.48 -9.06 17.49
N ASN A 246 -7.59 -9.64 17.05
CA ASN A 246 -7.97 -11.03 17.41
C ASN A 246 -6.97 -12.06 16.85
N ASN A 247 -6.23 -11.72 15.80
CA ASN A 247 -5.18 -12.54 15.22
C ASN A 247 -3.76 -12.13 15.64
N LYS A 248 -3.62 -11.52 16.82
CA LYS A 248 -2.35 -11.17 17.46
C LYS A 248 -1.55 -10.10 16.72
N TYR A 249 -2.20 -9.19 16.01
CA TYR A 249 -1.56 -8.02 15.42
C TYR A 249 -1.79 -6.79 16.27
N VAL A 250 -0.79 -5.96 16.40
CA VAL A 250 -0.89 -4.62 16.99
C VAL A 250 -0.88 -3.57 15.90
N ARG A 251 -1.71 -2.56 16.06
CA ARG A 251 -1.71 -1.41 15.17
C ARG A 251 -0.57 -0.48 15.51
N ILE A 252 0.27 -0.16 14.55
CA ILE A 252 1.31 0.85 14.70
C ILE A 252 0.89 2.12 13.98
N ASN A 253 0.70 3.18 14.77
CA ASN A 253 0.39 4.55 14.34
C ASN A 253 -0.81 4.72 13.39
N ASP A 254 -1.03 5.97 12.97
CA ASP A 254 -2.12 6.35 12.07
C ASP A 254 -1.89 5.96 10.59
N LEU A 255 -0.84 5.20 10.28
CA LEU A 255 -0.47 4.77 8.93
C LEU A 255 -1.25 3.56 8.40
N CYS A 256 -2.32 3.11 9.09
CA CYS A 256 -3.07 1.90 8.69
C CYS A 256 -2.20 0.63 8.60
N VAL A 257 -1.19 0.54 9.46
CA VAL A 257 -0.23 -0.57 9.53
C VAL A 257 -0.53 -1.42 10.75
N ALA A 258 -0.52 -2.73 10.56
CA ALA A 258 -0.53 -3.71 11.64
C ALA A 258 0.72 -4.60 11.55
N VAL A 259 1.30 -4.92 12.69
CA VAL A 259 2.45 -5.82 12.82
C VAL A 259 2.11 -6.95 13.77
N VAL A 260 2.79 -8.10 13.65
CA VAL A 260 2.64 -9.19 14.60
C VAL A 260 3.11 -8.73 15.98
N ASP A 261 2.30 -8.98 16.99
CA ASP A 261 2.63 -8.73 18.41
C ASP A 261 3.55 -9.85 18.90
N HIS A 262 4.85 -9.63 18.85
CA HIS A 262 5.84 -10.60 19.30
C HIS A 262 5.76 -10.86 20.81
N ASP A 263 5.29 -9.90 21.61
CA ASP A 263 5.19 -10.05 23.07
C ASP A 263 4.02 -10.96 23.49
N ARG A 264 3.08 -11.22 22.57
CA ARG A 264 1.95 -12.16 22.77
C ARG A 264 2.19 -13.55 22.15
N CYS A 265 3.35 -13.77 21.54
CA CYS A 265 3.68 -15.03 20.87
C CYS A 265 4.57 -15.97 21.71
N GLU A 266 4.82 -15.68 22.97
CA GLU A 266 5.45 -16.65 23.87
C GLU A 266 4.40 -17.65 24.39
N PRO A 267 4.71 -18.96 24.40
CA PRO A 267 3.79 -20.03 24.77
C PRO A 267 3.39 -20.04 26.22
#